data_14393ea3e5ddd941df871d00ecacd32e
#
_entry.id   14393ea3e5ddd941df871d00ecacd32e
#
_cell.length_a   1.000
_cell.length_b   1.000
_cell.length_c   1.000
_cell.angle_alpha   90.00
_cell.angle_beta   90.00
_cell.angle_gamma   90.00
#
_symmetry.space_group_name_H-M   'P 1'
#
loop_
_entity.id
_entity.type
_entity.pdbx_description
1 polymer ?
#
loop_
_entity_poly.entity_id
_entity_poly.type
_entity_poly.pdbx_seq_one_letter_code
_entity_poly.pdbx_strand_id
1 'polypeptide(L)'
;RDLHSFPTRRSSDLEIEGVSIALLAMALQSLGCDAVSMNAMQVGIITEKVHTKARILEIKTDKINQYLEEGKVVVIAGFQGVTDDFEITTLGRGGSDTSAVALAGALNAKRCDIYTDVEGIYTTDPRIVPCASKLAKISYDEMMELACDGANVMHPRAVETAMIHKTPVRVRSTFKLDDYGTLILGVEEMELHKPVTGVAIDPARIRIVVCDVQDNPGTAALLFDGLAKENISVDMIIQSYARKDLHTNDIAFTMEKEDLTKALKVMEGIKADLGYSRVIVDEKIAKVSIV
;
A
#
# COMPACT_ATOMS: atom_id res chain seq x y z
N ARG A 1 21.51 -15.34 -1.65
CA ARG A 1 20.65 -15.49 -0.46
C ARG A 1 20.32 -14.08 0.00
N ASP A 2 19.09 -13.66 -0.24
CA ASP A 2 18.62 -12.31 0.08
C ASP A 2 18.60 -12.11 1.58
N LEU A 3 19.43 -11.21 2.07
CA LEU A 3 19.48 -10.76 3.46
C LEU A 3 18.19 -10.04 3.91
N HIS A 4 17.26 -9.78 2.99
CA HIS A 4 15.97 -9.13 3.25
C HIS A 4 14.86 -10.09 3.70
N SER A 5 15.09 -11.40 3.73
CA SER A 5 14.09 -12.41 4.08
C SER A 5 14.26 -13.01 5.47
N PHE A 6 15.10 -12.45 6.34
CA PHE A 6 15.32 -12.99 7.66
C PHE A 6 14.17 -12.70 8.62
N PRO A 7 13.71 -13.71 9.39
CA PRO A 7 12.71 -13.55 10.43
C PRO A 7 13.11 -12.52 11.51
N THR A 8 14.41 -12.31 11.71
CA THR A 8 14.98 -11.42 12.73
C THR A 8 14.61 -9.94 12.58
N ARG A 9 14.50 -9.41 11.34
CA ARG A 9 14.13 -8.00 11.13
C ARG A 9 12.66 -7.73 11.48
N ARG A 10 11.79 -8.71 11.27
CA ARG A 10 10.37 -8.64 11.62
C ARG A 10 10.13 -8.80 13.11
N SER A 11 10.91 -9.64 13.80
CA SER A 11 10.88 -9.72 15.25
C SER A 11 11.24 -8.40 15.90
N SER A 12 12.26 -7.68 15.36
CA SER A 12 12.65 -6.37 15.88
C SER A 12 11.56 -5.32 15.70
N ASP A 13 10.86 -5.30 14.55
CA ASP A 13 9.78 -4.34 14.30
C ASP A 13 8.61 -4.59 15.27
N LEU A 14 8.25 -5.84 15.52
CA LEU A 14 7.21 -6.22 16.49
C LEU A 14 7.58 -5.86 17.94
N GLU A 15 8.84 -6.05 18.30
CA GLU A 15 9.36 -5.67 19.63
C GLU A 15 9.34 -4.14 19.82
N ILE A 16 9.75 -3.39 18.78
CA ILE A 16 9.73 -1.92 18.80
C ILE A 16 8.30 -1.40 18.97
N GLU A 17 7.33 -1.95 18.25
CA GLU A 17 5.91 -1.59 18.43
C GLU A 17 5.44 -1.88 19.86
N GLY A 18 5.79 -3.05 20.42
CA GLY A 18 5.46 -3.42 21.79
C GLY A 18 6.03 -2.47 22.83
N VAL A 19 7.29 -2.07 22.69
CA VAL A 19 7.95 -1.08 23.57
C VAL A 19 7.29 0.30 23.40
N SER A 20 7.02 0.71 22.17
CA SER A 20 6.43 2.03 21.87
C SER A 20 5.05 2.21 22.51
N ILE A 21 4.16 1.22 22.41
CA ILE A 21 2.84 1.29 23.05
C ILE A 21 2.92 1.32 24.58
N ALA A 22 3.84 0.58 25.15
CA ALA A 22 4.04 0.58 26.60
C ALA A 22 4.52 1.94 27.10
N LEU A 23 5.53 2.52 26.45
CA LEU A 23 6.06 3.84 26.80
C LEU A 23 4.99 4.93 26.61
N LEU A 24 4.19 4.87 25.55
CA LEU A 24 3.11 5.83 25.31
C LEU A 24 2.03 5.72 26.41
N ALA A 25 1.63 4.51 26.78
CA ALA A 25 0.67 4.30 27.85
C ALA A 25 1.18 4.85 29.20
N MET A 26 2.45 4.59 29.53
CA MET A 26 3.08 5.14 30.73
C MET A 26 3.15 6.68 30.70
N ALA A 27 3.49 7.28 29.56
CA ALA A 27 3.51 8.73 29.40
C ALA A 27 2.11 9.33 29.58
N LEU A 28 1.07 8.74 29.01
CA LEU A 28 -0.31 9.17 29.20
C LEU A 28 -0.73 9.10 30.67
N GLN A 29 -0.41 8.00 31.36
CA GLN A 29 -0.68 7.84 32.79
C GLN A 29 0.05 8.90 33.63
N SER A 30 1.29 9.25 33.30
CA SER A 30 2.03 10.31 33.98
C SER A 30 1.42 11.70 33.82
N LEU A 31 0.63 11.89 32.74
CA LEU A 31 -0.13 13.10 32.47
C LEU A 31 -1.56 13.08 33.07
N GLY A 32 -1.90 12.04 33.82
CA GLY A 32 -3.20 11.88 34.46
C GLY A 32 -4.28 11.28 33.53
N CYS A 33 -3.91 10.77 32.36
CA CYS A 33 -4.83 10.04 31.49
C CYS A 33 -4.76 8.55 31.79
N ASP A 34 -5.87 7.94 32.17
CA ASP A 34 -5.91 6.48 32.34
C ASP A 34 -5.75 5.79 30.97
N ALA A 35 -4.73 4.96 30.82
CA ALA A 35 -4.36 4.36 29.55
C ALA A 35 -3.96 2.91 29.71
N VAL A 36 -4.23 2.10 28.69
CA VAL A 36 -3.86 0.69 28.60
C VAL A 36 -3.19 0.38 27.25
N SER A 37 -2.12 -0.41 27.26
CA SER A 37 -1.47 -0.88 26.03
C SER A 37 -1.91 -2.30 25.70
N MET A 38 -2.16 -2.58 24.42
CA MET A 38 -2.57 -3.90 23.93
C MET A 38 -1.85 -4.24 22.62
N ASN A 39 -1.36 -5.47 22.52
CA ASN A 39 -0.86 -6.03 21.26
C ASN A 39 -2.00 -6.65 20.43
N ALA A 40 -1.71 -7.08 19.20
CA ALA A 40 -2.70 -7.66 18.29
C ALA A 40 -3.39 -8.90 18.86
N MET A 41 -2.68 -9.75 19.61
CA MET A 41 -3.24 -10.94 20.27
C MET A 41 -4.23 -10.56 21.38
N GLN A 42 -3.89 -9.55 22.18
CA GLN A 42 -4.77 -9.09 23.27
C GLN A 42 -6.05 -8.41 22.76
N VAL A 43 -5.95 -7.73 21.62
CA VAL A 43 -7.10 -7.14 20.90
C VAL A 43 -7.89 -8.22 20.17
N GLY A 44 -7.22 -9.20 19.55
CA GLY A 44 -7.81 -10.16 18.64
C GLY A 44 -7.93 -9.62 17.22
N ILE A 45 -6.80 -9.09 16.68
CA ILE A 45 -6.70 -8.76 15.26
C ILE A 45 -6.38 -10.05 14.50
N ILE A 46 -7.41 -10.74 14.03
CA ILE A 46 -7.28 -12.03 13.36
C ILE A 46 -6.88 -11.84 11.90
N THR A 47 -5.91 -12.63 11.44
CA THR A 47 -5.37 -12.53 10.08
C THR A 47 -5.26 -13.89 9.40
N GLU A 48 -5.04 -13.86 8.08
CA GLU A 48 -4.63 -15.03 7.30
C GLU A 48 -3.29 -15.60 7.79
N LYS A 49 -3.05 -16.89 7.51
CA LYS A 49 -1.78 -17.60 7.83
C LYS A 49 -0.63 -17.23 6.85
N VAL A 50 -0.51 -15.97 6.52
CA VAL A 50 0.57 -15.43 5.67
C VAL A 50 1.42 -14.50 6.51
N HIS A 51 2.59 -14.97 6.96
CA HIS A 51 3.39 -14.27 7.97
C HIS A 51 3.94 -12.89 7.58
N THR A 52 3.86 -12.47 6.30
CA THR A 52 4.59 -11.28 5.82
C THR A 52 3.75 -10.18 5.20
N LYS A 53 2.56 -10.53 4.71
CA LYS A 53 1.61 -9.63 4.06
C LYS A 53 0.19 -10.08 4.40
N ALA A 54 -0.04 -10.47 5.66
CA ALA A 54 -1.30 -10.99 6.12
C ALA A 54 -2.44 -10.00 5.87
N ARG A 55 -3.62 -10.53 5.52
CA ARG A 55 -4.85 -9.73 5.48
C ARG A 55 -5.57 -9.86 6.80
N ILE A 56 -6.15 -8.76 7.26
CA ILE A 56 -7.02 -8.77 8.43
C ILE A 56 -8.34 -9.41 8.01
N LEU A 57 -8.75 -10.44 8.74
CA LEU A 57 -10.01 -11.15 8.53
C LEU A 57 -11.10 -10.64 9.49
N GLU A 58 -10.72 -10.36 10.74
CA GLU A 58 -11.63 -9.93 11.80
C GLU A 58 -10.87 -9.10 12.84
N ILE A 59 -11.53 -8.16 13.47
CA ILE A 59 -11.07 -7.46 14.68
C ILE A 59 -12.13 -7.62 15.77
N LYS A 60 -11.72 -8.17 16.91
CA LYS A 60 -12.59 -8.30 18.09
C LYS A 60 -12.58 -6.99 18.86
N THR A 61 -13.74 -6.34 18.94
CA THR A 61 -13.84 -4.99 19.53
C THR A 61 -14.28 -4.97 20.99
N ASP A 62 -14.77 -6.10 21.53
CA ASP A 62 -15.38 -6.16 22.87
C ASP A 62 -14.49 -5.60 23.97
N LYS A 63 -13.23 -6.04 24.00
CA LYS A 63 -12.28 -5.61 25.03
C LYS A 63 -11.86 -4.15 24.87
N ILE A 64 -11.76 -3.67 23.63
CA ILE A 64 -11.50 -2.26 23.36
C ILE A 64 -12.66 -1.41 23.85
N ASN A 65 -13.89 -1.77 23.48
CA ASN A 65 -15.10 -1.07 23.88
C ASN A 65 -15.24 -1.02 25.39
N GLN A 66 -14.97 -2.14 26.09
CA GLN A 66 -14.97 -2.16 27.55
C GLN A 66 -14.03 -1.09 28.14
N TYR A 67 -12.78 -1.01 27.68
CA TYR A 67 -11.84 -0.01 28.19
C TYR A 67 -12.24 1.43 27.82
N LEU A 68 -12.80 1.62 26.62
CA LEU A 68 -13.31 2.94 26.22
C LEU A 68 -14.50 3.38 27.08
N GLU A 69 -15.41 2.45 27.43
CA GLU A 69 -16.54 2.71 28.34
C GLU A 69 -16.07 3.04 29.77
N GLU A 70 -14.94 2.46 30.20
CA GLU A 70 -14.26 2.79 31.46
C GLU A 70 -13.55 4.15 31.38
N GLY A 71 -13.57 4.85 30.24
CA GLY A 71 -12.94 6.17 30.04
C GLY A 71 -11.43 6.10 29.80
N LYS A 72 -10.89 4.92 29.48
CA LYS A 72 -9.45 4.71 29.24
C LYS A 72 -9.04 5.03 27.80
N VAL A 73 -7.81 5.47 27.63
CA VAL A 73 -7.15 5.53 26.33
C VAL A 73 -6.56 4.17 26.02
N VAL A 74 -6.94 3.57 24.89
CA VAL A 74 -6.43 2.27 24.46
C VAL A 74 -5.35 2.45 23.43
N VAL A 75 -4.11 2.09 23.76
CA VAL A 75 -2.94 2.16 22.89
C VAL A 75 -2.68 0.79 22.28
N ILE A 76 -2.82 0.66 20.96
CA ILE A 76 -2.75 -0.63 20.28
C ILE A 76 -1.53 -0.68 19.36
N ALA A 77 -0.76 -1.78 19.43
CA ALA A 77 0.34 -1.99 18.52
C ALA A 77 -0.18 -2.21 17.09
N GLY A 78 0.27 -1.40 16.17
CA GLY A 78 -0.02 -1.54 14.74
C GLY A 78 0.85 -2.61 14.06
N PHE A 79 0.73 -2.71 12.71
CA PHE A 79 1.58 -3.56 11.87
C PHE A 79 1.44 -5.07 12.07
N GLN A 80 0.75 -5.54 13.06
CA GLN A 80 0.68 -6.93 13.48
C GLN A 80 -0.74 -7.48 13.53
N GLY A 81 -0.85 -8.80 13.41
CA GLY A 81 -2.05 -9.58 13.63
C GLY A 81 -1.71 -10.94 14.24
N VAL A 82 -2.71 -11.78 14.41
CA VAL A 82 -2.57 -13.13 14.97
C VAL A 82 -3.42 -14.10 14.14
N THR A 83 -2.91 -15.31 13.91
CA THR A 83 -3.66 -16.39 13.29
C THR A 83 -4.59 -17.08 14.31
N ASP A 84 -5.48 -17.93 13.82
CA ASP A 84 -6.32 -18.78 14.68
C ASP A 84 -5.50 -19.69 15.61
N ASP A 85 -4.29 -20.05 15.20
CA ASP A 85 -3.34 -20.87 15.97
C ASP A 85 -2.47 -20.03 16.90
N PHE A 86 -2.81 -18.74 17.09
CA PHE A 86 -2.09 -17.78 17.93
C PHE A 86 -0.65 -17.46 17.47
N GLU A 87 -0.33 -17.68 16.20
CA GLU A 87 0.94 -17.24 15.63
C GLU A 87 0.87 -15.77 15.21
N ILE A 88 1.92 -15.01 15.50
CA ILE A 88 2.00 -13.59 15.16
C ILE A 88 2.29 -13.45 13.66
N THR A 89 1.53 -12.59 13.00
CA THR A 89 1.71 -12.22 11.61
C THR A 89 2.01 -10.74 11.48
N THR A 90 2.59 -10.34 10.34
CA THR A 90 2.77 -8.92 10.00
C THR A 90 1.95 -8.55 8.76
N LEU A 91 1.42 -7.34 8.77
CA LEU A 91 0.59 -6.84 7.67
C LEU A 91 1.42 -6.37 6.48
N GLY A 92 2.76 -6.27 6.63
CA GLY A 92 3.65 -5.80 5.58
C GLY A 92 3.73 -4.28 5.49
N ARG A 93 4.28 -3.78 4.37
CA ARG A 93 4.44 -2.33 4.15
C ARG A 93 3.10 -1.59 4.29
N GLY A 94 3.10 -0.44 4.96
CA GLY A 94 1.88 0.32 5.28
C GLY A 94 0.94 -0.37 6.28
N GLY A 95 1.44 -1.37 7.02
CA GLY A 95 0.64 -2.17 7.95
C GLY A 95 0.12 -1.37 9.14
N SER A 96 0.84 -0.36 9.62
CA SER A 96 0.39 0.51 10.72
C SER A 96 -0.81 1.34 10.30
N ASP A 97 -0.78 1.97 9.11
CA ASP A 97 -1.93 2.71 8.56
C ASP A 97 -3.13 1.78 8.36
N THR A 98 -2.86 0.58 7.78
CA THR A 98 -3.90 -0.43 7.54
C THR A 98 -4.56 -0.87 8.84
N SER A 99 -3.79 -1.13 9.91
CA SER A 99 -4.34 -1.52 11.20
C SER A 99 -5.12 -0.38 11.87
N ALA A 100 -4.62 0.87 11.77
CA ALA A 100 -5.32 2.02 12.32
C ALA A 100 -6.70 2.24 11.66
N VAL A 101 -6.73 2.18 10.32
CA VAL A 101 -7.99 2.34 9.56
C VAL A 101 -8.95 1.17 9.80
N ALA A 102 -8.44 -0.07 9.84
CA ALA A 102 -9.26 -1.24 10.12
C ALA A 102 -9.87 -1.21 11.53
N LEU A 103 -9.09 -0.79 12.53
CA LEU A 103 -9.59 -0.56 13.90
C LEU A 103 -10.66 0.54 13.93
N ALA A 104 -10.44 1.65 13.24
CA ALA A 104 -11.42 2.73 13.15
C ALA A 104 -12.74 2.27 12.51
N GLY A 105 -12.64 1.46 11.44
CA GLY A 105 -13.81 0.85 10.80
C GLY A 105 -14.55 -0.12 11.71
N ALA A 106 -13.83 -1.03 12.37
CA ALA A 106 -14.41 -2.01 13.29
C ALA A 106 -15.10 -1.37 14.50
N LEU A 107 -14.58 -0.25 14.96
CA LEU A 107 -15.15 0.54 16.08
C LEU A 107 -16.21 1.55 15.63
N ASN A 108 -16.54 1.63 14.35
CA ASN A 108 -17.41 2.67 13.79
C ASN A 108 -16.99 4.09 14.24
N ALA A 109 -15.69 4.35 14.24
CA ALA A 109 -15.14 5.63 14.66
C ALA A 109 -15.59 6.75 13.72
N LYS A 110 -15.79 7.93 14.25
CA LYS A 110 -16.15 9.12 13.45
C LYS A 110 -15.10 9.46 12.40
N ARG A 111 -13.85 9.14 12.66
CA ARG A 111 -12.70 9.41 11.79
C ARG A 111 -11.46 8.67 12.29
N CYS A 112 -10.55 8.35 11.38
CA CYS A 112 -9.20 7.91 11.66
C CYS A 112 -8.21 9.04 11.34
N ASP A 113 -7.42 9.49 12.30
CA ASP A 113 -6.36 10.48 12.08
C ASP A 113 -5.00 9.78 11.93
N ILE A 114 -4.37 9.92 10.78
CA ILE A 114 -3.02 9.41 10.50
C ILE A 114 -2.03 10.56 10.68
N TYR A 115 -1.20 10.46 11.70
CA TYR A 115 -0.12 11.40 11.96
C TYR A 115 1.16 10.93 11.29
N THR A 116 1.74 11.78 10.45
CA THR A 116 2.92 11.47 9.64
C THR A 116 3.88 12.67 9.62
N ASP A 117 4.95 12.57 8.86
CA ASP A 117 5.95 13.63 8.64
C ASP A 117 5.52 14.67 7.59
N VAL A 118 4.44 14.41 6.83
CA VAL A 118 3.90 15.35 5.84
C VAL A 118 2.63 16.05 6.35
N GLU A 119 2.32 17.22 5.79
CA GLU A 119 1.20 18.07 6.24
C GLU A 119 -0.16 17.61 5.68
N GLY A 120 -0.20 16.63 4.81
CA GLY A 120 -1.39 16.13 4.12
C GLY A 120 -1.07 15.65 2.72
N ILE A 121 -2.11 15.53 1.90
CA ILE A 121 -2.01 15.14 0.49
C ILE A 121 -1.89 16.40 -0.36
N TYR A 122 -0.97 16.38 -1.31
CA TYR A 122 -0.74 17.49 -2.24
C TYR A 122 -1.14 17.09 -3.66
N THR A 123 -1.38 18.09 -4.49
CA THR A 123 -1.68 17.87 -5.94
C THR A 123 -0.55 17.16 -6.67
N THR A 124 0.68 17.23 -6.17
CA THR A 124 1.85 16.43 -6.56
C THR A 124 2.92 16.56 -5.46
N ASP A 125 4.05 15.87 -5.59
CA ASP A 125 5.13 15.93 -4.60
C ASP A 125 5.74 17.36 -4.54
N PRO A 126 5.59 18.09 -3.42
CA PRO A 126 6.10 19.46 -3.29
C PRO A 126 7.64 19.53 -3.31
N ARG A 127 8.34 18.42 -3.09
CA ARG A 127 9.81 18.34 -3.21
C ARG A 127 10.26 18.38 -4.67
N ILE A 128 9.40 17.94 -5.60
CA ILE A 128 9.65 17.96 -7.05
C ILE A 128 9.05 19.21 -7.67
N VAL A 129 7.84 19.60 -7.26
CA VAL A 129 7.10 20.73 -7.80
C VAL A 129 6.77 21.70 -6.66
N PRO A 130 7.57 22.75 -6.44
CA PRO A 130 7.42 23.66 -5.30
C PRO A 130 6.07 24.41 -5.25
N CYS A 131 5.36 24.54 -6.37
CA CYS A 131 4.04 25.16 -6.45
C CYS A 131 2.88 24.17 -6.21
N ALA A 132 3.17 22.92 -5.82
CA ALA A 132 2.14 21.96 -5.45
C ALA A 132 1.27 22.49 -4.31
N SER A 133 -0.04 22.35 -4.45
CA SER A 133 -1.01 22.82 -3.48
C SER A 133 -1.51 21.67 -2.61
N LYS A 134 -1.66 21.91 -1.31
CA LYS A 134 -2.25 20.95 -0.39
C LYS A 134 -3.76 20.85 -0.64
N LEU A 135 -4.27 19.63 -0.70
CA LEU A 135 -5.68 19.33 -0.85
C LEU A 135 -6.36 19.37 0.53
N ALA A 136 -7.46 20.09 0.66
CA ALA A 136 -8.25 20.07 1.88
C ALA A 136 -9.05 18.76 2.02
N LYS A 137 -9.56 18.25 0.89
CA LYS A 137 -10.32 17.00 0.78
C LYS A 137 -9.93 16.27 -0.48
N ILE A 138 -10.03 14.94 -0.45
CA ILE A 138 -9.82 14.05 -1.58
C ILE A 138 -10.75 12.84 -1.42
N SER A 139 -11.26 12.26 -2.52
CA SER A 139 -12.07 11.05 -2.47
C SER A 139 -11.22 9.80 -2.23
N TYR A 140 -11.86 8.70 -1.78
CA TYR A 140 -11.16 7.41 -1.66
C TYR A 140 -10.61 6.95 -3.00
N ASP A 141 -11.37 7.12 -4.09
CA ASP A 141 -10.97 6.69 -5.43
C ASP A 141 -9.74 7.47 -5.91
N GLU A 142 -9.77 8.81 -5.84
CA GLU A 142 -8.63 9.66 -6.18
C GLU A 142 -7.40 9.36 -5.32
N MET A 143 -7.60 9.14 -4.00
CA MET A 143 -6.49 8.78 -3.11
C MET A 143 -5.91 7.41 -3.44
N MET A 144 -6.76 6.44 -3.83
CA MET A 144 -6.34 5.12 -4.27
C MET A 144 -5.46 5.21 -5.51
N GLU A 145 -5.90 5.96 -6.52
CA GLU A 145 -5.13 6.19 -7.75
C GLU A 145 -3.77 6.84 -7.44
N LEU A 146 -3.76 7.92 -6.64
CA LEU A 146 -2.50 8.55 -6.22
C LEU A 146 -1.59 7.57 -5.48
N ALA A 147 -2.13 6.74 -4.57
CA ALA A 147 -1.36 5.80 -3.78
C ALA A 147 -0.80 4.64 -4.62
N CYS A 148 -1.55 4.17 -5.62
CA CYS A 148 -1.09 3.14 -6.55
C CYS A 148 -0.03 3.66 -7.53
N ASP A 149 -0.09 4.95 -7.86
CA ASP A 149 0.75 5.59 -8.86
C ASP A 149 1.98 6.32 -8.30
N GLY A 150 2.32 6.08 -7.03
CA GLY A 150 3.60 6.52 -6.45
C GLY A 150 3.51 7.62 -5.40
N ALA A 151 2.33 8.12 -5.06
CA ALA A 151 2.18 9.01 -3.91
C ALA A 151 2.28 8.22 -2.60
N ASN A 152 3.49 8.16 -2.04
CA ASN A 152 3.82 7.34 -0.87
C ASN A 152 3.34 7.94 0.48
N VAL A 153 2.23 8.67 0.51
CA VAL A 153 1.70 9.27 1.75
C VAL A 153 0.83 8.28 2.51
N MET A 154 0.02 7.50 1.79
CA MET A 154 -0.76 6.39 2.35
C MET A 154 -0.58 5.13 1.52
N HIS A 155 -0.61 3.99 2.18
CA HIS A 155 -0.55 2.71 1.48
C HIS A 155 -1.92 2.37 0.85
N PRO A 156 -1.98 1.85 -0.41
CA PRO A 156 -3.25 1.52 -1.08
C PRO A 156 -4.18 0.65 -0.24
N ARG A 157 -3.67 -0.35 0.49
CA ARG A 157 -4.47 -1.22 1.38
C ARG A 157 -5.18 -0.45 2.51
N ALA A 158 -4.57 0.60 3.02
CA ALA A 158 -5.21 1.44 4.04
C ALA A 158 -6.35 2.26 3.45
N VAL A 159 -6.17 2.78 2.23
CA VAL A 159 -7.22 3.51 1.49
C VAL A 159 -8.37 2.57 1.12
N GLU A 160 -8.07 1.36 0.61
CA GLU A 160 -9.06 0.31 0.32
C GLU A 160 -9.88 -0.04 1.57
N THR A 161 -9.21 -0.23 2.71
CA THR A 161 -9.87 -0.51 3.98
C THR A 161 -10.78 0.65 4.40
N ALA A 162 -10.33 1.90 4.25
CA ALA A 162 -11.14 3.08 4.55
C ALA A 162 -12.39 3.15 3.67
N MET A 163 -12.25 2.86 2.38
CA MET A 163 -13.37 2.84 1.41
C MET A 163 -14.39 1.76 1.76
N ILE A 164 -13.95 0.53 2.05
CA ILE A 164 -14.83 -0.60 2.41
C ILE A 164 -15.65 -0.28 3.66
N HIS A 165 -15.00 0.27 4.69
CA HIS A 165 -15.67 0.60 5.96
C HIS A 165 -16.33 1.98 5.96
N LYS A 166 -16.21 2.75 4.87
CA LYS A 166 -16.68 4.16 4.78
C LYS A 166 -16.18 5.02 5.96
N THR A 167 -14.95 4.78 6.38
CA THR A 167 -14.33 5.46 7.50
C THR A 167 -13.56 6.68 7.00
N PRO A 168 -13.97 7.91 7.35
CA PRO A 168 -13.20 9.10 6.99
C PRO A 168 -11.79 9.02 7.57
N VAL A 169 -10.77 9.29 6.74
CA VAL A 169 -9.37 9.31 7.18
C VAL A 169 -8.82 10.72 7.02
N ARG A 170 -8.12 11.21 8.02
CA ARG A 170 -7.46 12.50 7.96
C ARG A 170 -5.95 12.31 8.09
N VAL A 171 -5.22 12.75 7.08
CA VAL A 171 -3.74 12.76 7.07
C VAL A 171 -3.25 14.12 7.51
N ARG A 172 -2.39 14.16 8.52
CA ARG A 172 -1.86 15.40 9.06
C ARG A 172 -0.45 15.26 9.65
N SER A 173 0.24 16.37 9.80
CA SER A 173 1.58 16.39 10.35
C SER A 173 1.60 16.16 11.87
N THR A 174 2.55 15.33 12.33
CA THR A 174 2.90 15.20 13.75
C THR A 174 3.53 16.49 14.29
N PHE A 175 4.19 17.27 13.43
CA PHE A 175 4.98 18.44 13.83
C PHE A 175 4.23 19.78 13.71
N LYS A 176 3.06 19.79 13.04
CA LYS A 176 2.21 20.98 12.84
C LYS A 176 0.79 20.69 13.30
N LEU A 177 0.58 20.69 14.61
CA LEU A 177 -0.68 20.30 15.23
C LEU A 177 -1.85 21.23 14.90
N ASP A 178 -1.58 22.50 14.58
CA ASP A 178 -2.60 23.49 14.20
C ASP A 178 -3.07 23.32 12.75
N ASP A 179 -2.33 22.57 11.93
CA ASP A 179 -2.71 22.28 10.56
C ASP A 179 -3.78 21.17 10.52
N TYR A 180 -4.89 21.45 9.85
CA TYR A 180 -6.00 20.50 9.75
C TYR A 180 -5.62 19.23 8.97
N GLY A 181 -4.69 19.34 8.00
CA GLY A 181 -4.31 18.26 7.10
C GLY A 181 -5.28 18.08 5.93
N THR A 182 -5.30 16.88 5.35
CA THR A 182 -6.19 16.48 4.26
C THR A 182 -7.19 15.44 4.74
N LEU A 183 -8.46 15.61 4.43
CA LEU A 183 -9.53 14.68 4.73
C LEU A 183 -9.82 13.79 3.50
N ILE A 184 -9.79 12.47 3.68
CA ILE A 184 -10.12 11.45 2.70
C ILE A 184 -11.50 10.90 3.06
N LEU A 185 -12.45 10.91 2.11
CA LEU A 185 -13.86 10.57 2.35
C LEU A 185 -14.55 10.09 1.07
N GLY A 186 -15.83 9.72 1.17
CA GLY A 186 -16.63 9.30 0.01
C GLY A 186 -16.94 10.46 -0.95
N VAL A 187 -17.11 10.16 -2.22
CA VAL A 187 -17.44 11.14 -3.27
C VAL A 187 -18.75 11.88 -2.96
N GLU A 188 -19.70 11.22 -2.32
CA GLU A 188 -21.01 11.79 -1.96
C GLU A 188 -20.89 12.97 -0.98
N GLU A 189 -19.77 13.09 -0.28
CA GLU A 189 -19.46 14.15 0.69
C GLU A 189 -18.62 15.29 0.08
N MET A 190 -18.37 15.23 -1.25
CA MET A 190 -17.57 16.24 -1.96
C MET A 190 -18.50 17.17 -2.77
N GLU A 191 -18.32 18.47 -2.59
CA GLU A 191 -19.17 19.49 -3.21
C GLU A 191 -18.85 19.74 -4.70
N LEU A 192 -17.63 19.44 -5.16
CA LEU A 192 -17.15 19.72 -6.52
C LEU A 192 -16.16 18.65 -7.00
N HIS A 193 -16.44 18.09 -8.17
CA HIS A 193 -15.48 17.26 -8.92
C HIS A 193 -14.58 18.16 -9.77
N LYS A 194 -13.27 18.07 -9.56
CA LYS A 194 -12.30 18.68 -10.45
C LYS A 194 -11.96 17.68 -11.56
N PRO A 195 -11.73 18.12 -12.79
CA PRO A 195 -11.33 17.23 -13.87
C PRO A 195 -9.92 16.62 -13.65
N VAL A 196 -9.09 17.27 -12.83
CA VAL A 196 -7.77 16.79 -12.39
C VAL A 196 -7.59 17.21 -10.97
N THR A 197 -7.34 16.27 -10.07
CA THR A 197 -7.10 16.48 -8.65
C THR A 197 -5.61 16.47 -8.33
N GLY A 198 -4.83 15.63 -9.04
CA GLY A 198 -3.42 15.52 -8.78
C GLY A 198 -2.63 14.84 -9.89
N VAL A 199 -1.32 14.83 -9.69
CA VAL A 199 -0.34 14.14 -10.55
C VAL A 199 0.60 13.33 -9.68
N ALA A 200 0.64 12.02 -9.90
CA ALA A 200 1.56 11.11 -9.24
C ALA A 200 2.77 10.83 -10.15
N ILE A 201 3.93 10.62 -9.53
CA ILE A 201 5.18 10.30 -10.23
C ILE A 201 5.78 9.06 -9.56
N ASP A 202 5.99 8.01 -10.34
CA ASP A 202 6.71 6.81 -9.91
C ASP A 202 8.04 6.67 -10.68
N PRO A 203 9.17 7.01 -10.06
CA PRO A 203 10.50 6.91 -10.68
C PRO A 203 11.09 5.49 -10.60
N ALA A 204 10.48 4.57 -9.86
CA ALA A 204 11.00 3.22 -9.64
C ALA A 204 10.56 2.22 -10.72
N ARG A 205 9.90 2.68 -11.78
CA ARG A 205 9.43 1.84 -12.89
C ARG A 205 10.51 1.64 -13.95
N ILE A 206 10.46 0.46 -14.56
CA ILE A 206 11.21 0.13 -15.77
C ILE A 206 10.24 -0.35 -16.83
N ARG A 207 10.63 -0.18 -18.10
CA ARG A 207 9.90 -0.72 -19.24
C ARG A 207 10.67 -1.88 -19.82
N ILE A 208 9.96 -2.98 -20.08
CA ILE A 208 10.47 -4.12 -20.82
C ILE A 208 9.70 -4.22 -22.14
N VAL A 209 10.42 -4.44 -23.22
CA VAL A 209 9.82 -4.72 -24.54
C VAL A 209 10.33 -6.06 -25.01
N VAL A 210 9.42 -7.01 -25.19
CA VAL A 210 9.68 -8.31 -25.79
C VAL A 210 9.38 -8.20 -27.28
N CYS A 211 10.42 -8.28 -28.10
CA CYS A 211 10.33 -7.99 -29.52
C CYS A 211 10.09 -9.24 -30.37
N ASP A 212 9.33 -9.06 -31.45
CA ASP A 212 9.06 -10.08 -32.47
C ASP A 212 8.41 -11.35 -31.90
N VAL A 213 7.54 -11.20 -30.92
CA VAL A 213 6.76 -12.28 -30.32
C VAL A 213 5.77 -12.82 -31.35
N GLN A 214 5.64 -14.14 -31.45
CA GLN A 214 4.68 -14.76 -32.38
C GLN A 214 3.24 -14.38 -32.02
N ASP A 215 2.48 -13.91 -33.02
CA ASP A 215 1.09 -13.48 -32.84
C ASP A 215 0.13 -14.69 -32.84
N ASN A 216 0.28 -15.54 -31.84
CA ASN A 216 -0.55 -16.72 -31.63
C ASN A 216 -1.47 -16.54 -30.42
N PRO A 217 -2.70 -17.08 -30.45
CA PRO A 217 -3.57 -17.06 -29.27
C PRO A 217 -2.87 -17.72 -28.06
N GLY A 218 -2.86 -17.03 -26.92
CA GLY A 218 -2.27 -17.53 -25.67
C GLY A 218 -0.83 -17.08 -25.40
N THR A 219 -0.13 -16.48 -26.35
CA THR A 219 1.28 -16.04 -26.19
C THR A 219 1.44 -15.01 -25.06
N ALA A 220 0.58 -14.01 -25.01
CA ALA A 220 0.57 -13.03 -23.93
C ALA A 220 0.25 -13.68 -22.57
N ALA A 221 -0.68 -14.64 -22.54
CA ALA A 221 -1.00 -15.37 -21.32
C ALA A 221 0.21 -16.15 -20.81
N LEU A 222 0.95 -16.83 -21.68
CA LEU A 222 2.17 -17.57 -21.30
C LEU A 222 3.22 -16.65 -20.67
N LEU A 223 3.43 -15.45 -21.24
CA LEU A 223 4.37 -14.46 -20.72
C LEU A 223 3.96 -14.00 -19.30
N PHE A 224 2.71 -13.54 -19.17
CA PHE A 224 2.25 -12.95 -17.91
C PHE A 224 1.98 -14.00 -16.83
N ASP A 225 1.56 -15.21 -17.17
CA ASP A 225 1.48 -16.34 -16.24
C ASP A 225 2.87 -16.73 -15.69
N GLY A 226 3.89 -16.71 -16.53
CA GLY A 226 5.27 -16.93 -16.11
C GLY A 226 5.72 -15.91 -15.07
N LEU A 227 5.45 -14.63 -15.31
CA LEU A 227 5.78 -13.54 -14.38
C LEU A 227 4.96 -13.64 -13.09
N ALA A 228 3.66 -13.93 -13.20
CA ALA A 228 2.77 -14.06 -12.05
C ALA A 228 3.15 -15.19 -11.09
N LYS A 229 3.63 -16.34 -11.61
CA LYS A 229 4.12 -17.46 -10.79
C LYS A 229 5.30 -17.07 -9.90
N GLU A 230 6.10 -16.11 -10.33
CA GLU A 230 7.21 -15.56 -9.55
C GLU A 230 6.79 -14.34 -8.71
N ASN A 231 5.49 -14.06 -8.61
CA ASN A 231 4.90 -12.91 -7.91
C ASN A 231 5.41 -11.56 -8.44
N ILE A 232 5.68 -11.45 -9.74
CA ILE A 232 6.07 -10.22 -10.40
C ILE A 232 4.79 -9.51 -10.87
N SER A 233 4.55 -8.32 -10.35
CA SER A 233 3.44 -7.47 -10.77
C SER A 233 3.84 -6.66 -12.00
N VAL A 234 2.98 -6.66 -13.00
CA VAL A 234 3.15 -5.85 -14.22
C VAL A 234 2.07 -4.78 -14.30
N ASP A 235 2.43 -3.66 -14.92
CA ASP A 235 1.56 -2.52 -15.13
C ASP A 235 1.70 -2.05 -16.60
N MET A 236 0.75 -1.27 -17.10
CA MET A 236 0.78 -0.66 -18.44
C MET A 236 1.22 -1.63 -19.56
N ILE A 237 0.42 -2.65 -19.82
CA ILE A 237 0.68 -3.59 -20.92
C ILE A 237 0.28 -2.96 -22.24
N ILE A 238 1.21 -2.85 -23.17
CA ILE A 238 1.01 -2.31 -24.51
C ILE A 238 1.46 -3.35 -25.53
N GLN A 239 0.56 -3.75 -26.42
CA GLN A 239 0.86 -4.62 -27.54
C GLN A 239 0.87 -3.80 -28.83
N SER A 240 1.93 -3.92 -29.64
CA SER A 240 1.98 -3.29 -30.97
C SER A 240 1.07 -4.01 -31.95
N TYR A 241 0.71 -3.36 -33.05
CA TYR A 241 0.04 -4.04 -34.15
C TYR A 241 0.97 -5.10 -34.75
N ALA A 242 0.40 -6.27 -35.07
CA ALA A 242 1.11 -7.34 -35.74
C ALA A 242 1.76 -6.83 -37.04
N ARG A 243 3.02 -7.13 -37.24
CA ARG A 243 3.70 -6.91 -38.53
C ARG A 243 3.16 -7.92 -39.53
N LYS A 244 2.31 -7.45 -40.46
CA LYS A 244 1.59 -8.30 -41.41
C LYS A 244 2.46 -9.28 -42.16
N ASP A 245 3.72 -8.93 -42.42
CA ASP A 245 4.67 -9.74 -43.18
C ASP A 245 5.36 -10.84 -42.34
N LEU A 246 5.39 -10.71 -41.00
CA LEU A 246 6.12 -11.58 -40.10
C LEU A 246 5.24 -12.32 -39.08
N HIS A 247 3.96 -12.00 -39.00
CA HIS A 247 3.02 -12.50 -38.00
C HIS A 247 3.59 -12.41 -36.56
N THR A 248 4.29 -11.31 -36.27
CA THR A 248 4.87 -11.00 -34.98
C THR A 248 4.43 -9.65 -34.49
N ASN A 249 4.43 -9.47 -33.18
CA ASN A 249 4.20 -8.17 -32.54
C ASN A 249 5.18 -7.95 -31.39
N ASP A 250 5.25 -6.73 -30.89
CA ASP A 250 6.05 -6.43 -29.70
C ASP A 250 5.09 -6.27 -28.50
N ILE A 251 5.47 -6.86 -27.38
CA ILE A 251 4.73 -6.72 -26.12
C ILE A 251 5.61 -5.88 -25.18
N ALA A 252 5.13 -4.69 -24.84
CA ALA A 252 5.76 -3.80 -23.88
C ALA A 252 4.96 -3.79 -22.57
N PHE A 253 5.66 -3.79 -21.45
CA PHE A 253 5.03 -3.63 -20.13
C PHE A 253 5.97 -2.92 -19.18
N THR A 254 5.40 -2.35 -18.12
CA THR A 254 6.16 -1.75 -17.02
C THR A 254 6.06 -2.61 -15.76
N MET A 255 7.10 -2.54 -14.93
CA MET A 255 7.19 -3.27 -13.67
C MET A 255 8.13 -2.55 -12.70
N GLU A 256 8.19 -3.03 -11.47
CA GLU A 256 9.14 -2.53 -10.48
C GLU A 256 10.58 -2.92 -10.83
N LYS A 257 11.51 -1.98 -10.66
CA LYS A 257 12.93 -2.19 -10.98
C LYS A 257 13.56 -3.33 -10.18
N GLU A 258 13.10 -3.54 -8.95
CA GLU A 258 13.62 -4.58 -8.05
C GLU A 258 13.41 -6.00 -8.60
N ASP A 259 12.38 -6.21 -9.40
CA ASP A 259 12.04 -7.52 -9.95
C ASP A 259 12.71 -7.84 -11.29
N LEU A 260 13.51 -6.90 -11.86
CA LEU A 260 14.12 -7.06 -13.18
C LEU A 260 14.88 -8.38 -13.35
N THR A 261 15.74 -8.73 -12.38
CA THR A 261 16.55 -9.93 -12.46
C THR A 261 15.72 -11.21 -12.49
N LYS A 262 14.62 -11.25 -11.74
CA LYS A 262 13.67 -12.39 -11.75
C LYS A 262 12.93 -12.46 -13.08
N ALA A 263 12.41 -11.32 -13.56
CA ALA A 263 11.68 -11.22 -14.81
C ALA A 263 12.52 -11.71 -16.01
N LEU A 264 13.79 -11.29 -16.09
CA LEU A 264 14.69 -11.73 -17.15
C LEU A 264 14.93 -13.25 -17.11
N LYS A 265 15.04 -13.86 -15.93
CA LYS A 265 15.16 -15.32 -15.79
C LYS A 265 13.92 -16.06 -16.26
N VAL A 266 12.72 -15.56 -15.90
CA VAL A 266 11.44 -16.11 -16.36
C VAL A 266 11.37 -16.07 -17.89
N MET A 267 11.62 -14.88 -18.46
CA MET A 267 11.56 -14.69 -19.92
C MET A 267 12.54 -15.60 -20.67
N GLU A 268 13.77 -15.76 -20.17
CA GLU A 268 14.73 -16.68 -20.79
C GLU A 268 14.25 -18.14 -20.72
N GLY A 269 13.59 -18.54 -19.62
CA GLY A 269 13.03 -19.88 -19.45
C GLY A 269 11.90 -20.22 -20.43
N ILE A 270 11.11 -19.22 -20.84
CA ILE A 270 9.97 -19.37 -21.77
C ILE A 270 10.28 -18.90 -23.19
N LYS A 271 11.53 -18.57 -23.50
CA LYS A 271 11.96 -18.02 -24.78
C LYS A 271 11.62 -18.90 -25.97
N ALA A 272 11.82 -20.22 -25.83
CA ALA A 272 11.53 -21.17 -26.87
C ALA A 272 10.02 -21.22 -27.22
N ASP A 273 9.17 -21.09 -26.22
CA ASP A 273 7.72 -21.18 -26.39
C ASP A 273 7.14 -19.85 -26.92
N LEU A 274 7.71 -18.70 -26.52
CA LEU A 274 7.30 -17.36 -26.97
C LEU A 274 7.86 -17.03 -28.36
N GLY A 275 8.99 -17.58 -28.74
CA GLY A 275 9.63 -17.36 -30.04
C GLY A 275 10.12 -15.93 -30.26
N TYR A 276 10.37 -15.14 -29.23
CA TYR A 276 10.80 -13.75 -29.36
C TYR A 276 12.27 -13.63 -29.79
N SER A 277 12.62 -12.53 -30.47
CA SER A 277 13.97 -12.30 -30.95
C SER A 277 14.88 -11.70 -29.88
N ARG A 278 14.39 -10.71 -29.13
CA ARG A 278 15.16 -9.99 -28.12
C ARG A 278 14.27 -9.33 -27.07
N VAL A 279 14.88 -9.01 -25.94
CA VAL A 279 14.28 -8.19 -24.87
C VAL A 279 15.02 -6.86 -24.80
N ILE A 280 14.29 -5.75 -24.76
CA ILE A 280 14.82 -4.41 -24.53
C ILE A 280 14.37 -3.99 -23.13
N VAL A 281 15.33 -3.53 -22.33
CA VAL A 281 15.07 -2.97 -20.98
C VAL A 281 15.40 -1.50 -20.98
N ASP A 282 14.45 -0.67 -20.55
CA ASP A 282 14.63 0.74 -20.38
C ASP A 282 14.45 1.10 -18.90
N GLU A 283 15.56 1.36 -18.23
CA GLU A 283 15.61 1.67 -16.79
C GLU A 283 15.55 3.16 -16.49
N LYS A 284 15.56 4.02 -17.53
CA LYS A 284 15.57 5.48 -17.39
C LYS A 284 14.22 6.08 -17.73
N ILE A 285 13.19 5.54 -17.13
CA ILE A 285 11.82 6.05 -17.28
C ILE A 285 11.24 6.39 -15.91
N ALA A 286 10.19 7.20 -15.93
CA ALA A 286 9.28 7.39 -14.81
C ALA A 286 7.85 7.27 -15.32
N LYS A 287 6.95 6.74 -14.49
CA LYS A 287 5.51 6.77 -14.75
C LYS A 287 4.96 8.09 -14.20
N VAL A 288 4.20 8.81 -15.00
CA VAL A 288 3.46 10.01 -14.59
C VAL A 288 1.99 9.76 -14.84
N SER A 289 1.20 9.84 -13.78
CA SER A 289 -0.24 9.59 -13.81
C SER A 289 -1.01 10.85 -13.42
N ILE A 290 -2.11 11.11 -14.12
CA ILE A 290 -3.05 12.21 -13.85
C ILE A 290 -4.28 11.58 -13.18
N VAL A 291 -4.62 12.10 -12.02
CA VAL A 291 -5.77 11.67 -11.21
C VAL A 291 -6.82 12.76 -11.14
#